data_b8f2a937e0218f33ed7d21b0bb32d16e
#
_entry.id   b8f2a937e0218f33ed7d21b0bb32d16e
#
_cell.length_a   1.000
_cell.length_b   1.000
_cell.length_c   1.000
_cell.angle_alpha   90.00
_cell.angle_beta   90.00
_cell.angle_gamma   90.00
#
_symmetry.space_group_name_H-M   'P 1'
#
loop_
_entity.id
_entity.type
_entity.pdbx_description
1 polymer ?
#
loop_
_entity_poly.entity_id
_entity_poly.type
_entity_poly.pdbx_seq_one_letter_code
_entity_poly.pdbx_strand_id
1 'polypeptide(L)'
;MNNNKSTQTFGTQIRKSPFFRATLREGCKGFSVYNHMYIPRSFGDPVQNYWNLVNDAILCDVSVERQVQIKGPDASKFIQYLTPRDLSKMKVGQCKYVLIISNEGGIINDPVLLKISENEYWLSIGDSDVLLWAKGVKVNSNFDVQINEPDVSPLQLQGPKSHQIMRTIFGNWIDDIKYYHHKDFIFENIPLVISRTGWSSEFGYEIFLKNHNLGDRLWDIIMSIGRPMGLHVGHTSTIRRIEGAMLSYVADMDIRNNPYELGLERLVDLNQNFIGKEALKKINNDGVSIKFCGFEIDGPPLANPTDEHIDITYKSEKIGYITSSVFSPRLKKNIGLGYFPIRHSYIGFEADTKFGDHKRKVKIVEKPFFDPNKNIAKGIKN
;
A
#
# COMPACT_ATOMS: atom_id res chain seq x y z
N MET A 1 -2.33 -43.24 -8.02
CA MET A 1 -2.36 -41.81 -8.41
C MET A 1 -3.29 -41.09 -7.42
N ASN A 2 -2.75 -40.54 -6.33
CA ASN A 2 -3.54 -39.82 -5.35
C ASN A 2 -3.74 -38.37 -5.86
N ASN A 3 -4.92 -38.09 -6.43
CA ASN A 3 -5.39 -36.75 -6.70
C ASN A 3 -5.75 -36.04 -5.37
N ASN A 4 -4.76 -35.56 -4.64
CA ASN A 4 -4.97 -34.58 -3.57
C ASN A 4 -5.30 -33.22 -4.23
N LYS A 5 -6.53 -33.06 -4.69
CA LYS A 5 -7.11 -31.74 -4.91
C LYS A 5 -7.31 -31.13 -3.53
N SER A 6 -6.40 -30.27 -3.08
CA SER A 6 -6.64 -29.43 -1.92
C SER A 6 -7.83 -28.54 -2.26
N THR A 7 -8.97 -28.85 -1.65
CA THR A 7 -10.19 -28.04 -1.83
C THR A 7 -10.00 -26.80 -1.00
N GLN A 8 -9.83 -25.64 -1.64
CA GLN A 8 -9.83 -24.37 -0.93
C GLN A 8 -11.23 -24.13 -0.34
N THR A 9 -11.30 -23.93 0.97
CA THR A 9 -12.55 -23.60 1.67
C THR A 9 -12.55 -22.14 2.05
N PHE A 10 -13.67 -21.44 1.77
CA PHE A 10 -13.83 -20.02 2.05
C PHE A 10 -14.97 -19.82 3.07
N GLY A 11 -14.64 -19.21 4.20
CA GLY A 11 -15.62 -18.89 5.24
C GLY A 11 -16.60 -17.78 4.80
N THR A 12 -17.81 -17.80 5.35
CA THR A 12 -18.82 -16.77 5.13
C THR A 12 -18.52 -15.47 5.89
N GLN A 13 -17.76 -15.56 6.98
CA GLN A 13 -17.36 -14.44 7.83
C GLN A 13 -16.28 -13.54 7.18
N ILE A 14 -15.58 -14.03 6.15
CA ILE A 14 -14.58 -13.25 5.40
C ILE A 14 -15.23 -12.75 4.13
N ARG A 15 -15.16 -11.45 3.90
CA ARG A 15 -15.74 -10.79 2.71
C ARG A 15 -15.03 -11.23 1.44
N LYS A 16 -15.78 -11.25 0.35
CA LYS A 16 -15.27 -11.48 -1.01
C LYS A 16 -15.44 -10.22 -1.83
N SER A 17 -14.43 -9.88 -2.62
CA SER A 17 -14.50 -8.77 -3.55
C SER A 17 -15.46 -9.08 -4.72
N PRO A 18 -15.87 -8.07 -5.50
CA PRO A 18 -16.60 -8.29 -6.76
C PRO A 18 -15.78 -9.04 -7.81
N PHE A 19 -14.47 -9.12 -7.65
CA PHE A 19 -13.52 -9.79 -8.55
C PHE A 19 -13.08 -11.18 -8.05
N PHE A 20 -13.51 -11.58 -6.86
CA PHE A 20 -13.09 -12.84 -6.22
C PHE A 20 -13.30 -14.07 -7.12
N ARG A 21 -14.44 -14.15 -7.81
CA ARG A 21 -14.72 -15.28 -8.74
C ARG A 21 -13.82 -15.23 -9.96
N ALA A 22 -13.55 -14.04 -10.48
CA ALA A 22 -12.61 -13.85 -11.58
C ALA A 22 -11.19 -14.30 -11.19
N THR A 23 -10.68 -13.94 -10.01
CA THR A 23 -9.36 -14.41 -9.56
C THR A 23 -9.27 -15.92 -9.41
N LEU A 24 -10.35 -16.59 -8.99
CA LEU A 24 -10.42 -18.06 -8.97
C LEU A 24 -10.38 -18.66 -10.39
N ARG A 25 -11.15 -18.10 -11.35
CA ARG A 25 -11.13 -18.53 -12.77
C ARG A 25 -9.73 -18.37 -13.37
N GLU A 26 -9.00 -17.34 -12.98
CA GLU A 26 -7.62 -17.07 -13.40
C GLU A 26 -6.56 -17.94 -12.68
N GLY A 27 -6.99 -18.85 -11.81
CA GLY A 27 -6.12 -19.83 -11.19
C GLY A 27 -5.40 -19.35 -9.92
N CYS A 28 -6.00 -18.44 -9.16
CA CYS A 28 -5.47 -18.04 -7.85
C CYS A 28 -5.33 -19.27 -6.95
N LYS A 29 -4.10 -19.52 -6.46
CA LYS A 29 -3.74 -20.70 -5.65
C LYS A 29 -3.77 -20.43 -4.16
N GLY A 30 -3.75 -19.16 -3.74
CA GLY A 30 -3.69 -18.80 -2.33
C GLY A 30 -4.28 -17.41 -2.07
N PHE A 31 -4.94 -17.30 -0.94
CA PHE A 31 -5.49 -16.05 -0.42
C PHE A 31 -4.99 -15.82 1.00
N SER A 32 -4.84 -14.56 1.37
CA SER A 32 -4.76 -14.13 2.78
C SER A 32 -5.95 -13.24 3.12
N VAL A 33 -6.03 -12.83 4.38
CA VAL A 33 -7.06 -11.91 4.87
C VAL A 33 -6.41 -10.55 5.11
N TYR A 34 -7.07 -9.50 4.65
CA TYR A 34 -6.66 -8.11 4.82
C TYR A 34 -7.95 -7.26 4.90
N ASN A 35 -8.07 -6.39 5.88
CA ASN A 35 -9.30 -5.61 6.11
C ASN A 35 -10.58 -6.47 6.13
N HIS A 36 -10.55 -7.66 6.75
CA HIS A 36 -11.66 -8.62 6.82
C HIS A 36 -12.14 -9.13 5.45
N MET A 37 -11.30 -9.06 4.40
CA MET A 37 -11.58 -9.56 3.05
C MET A 37 -10.48 -10.50 2.57
N TYR A 38 -10.84 -11.42 1.65
CA TYR A 38 -9.85 -12.22 0.95
C TYR A 38 -9.09 -11.39 -0.07
N ILE A 39 -7.76 -11.45 -0.03
CA ILE A 39 -6.87 -10.89 -1.03
C ILE A 39 -6.11 -12.02 -1.75
N PRO A 40 -6.05 -12.04 -3.10
CA PRO A 40 -5.20 -12.97 -3.82
C PRO A 40 -3.73 -12.78 -3.47
N ARG A 41 -3.03 -13.89 -3.18
CA ARG A 41 -1.61 -13.86 -2.79
C ARG A 41 -0.71 -14.71 -3.68
N SER A 42 -1.29 -15.59 -4.51
CA SER A 42 -0.49 -16.46 -5.38
C SER A 42 -1.26 -16.88 -6.62
N PHE A 43 -0.65 -16.64 -7.78
CA PHE A 43 -1.04 -17.23 -9.06
C PHE A 43 0.06 -18.20 -9.58
N GLY A 44 1.10 -18.46 -8.78
CA GLY A 44 2.22 -19.31 -9.12
C GLY A 44 3.53 -18.77 -8.55
N ASP A 45 4.57 -18.71 -9.37
CA ASP A 45 5.90 -18.22 -8.96
C ASP A 45 5.87 -16.71 -8.66
N PRO A 46 6.22 -16.28 -7.43
CA PRO A 46 6.26 -14.87 -7.06
C PRO A 46 7.36 -14.08 -7.80
N VAL A 47 8.44 -14.74 -8.25
CA VAL A 47 9.50 -14.12 -9.06
C VAL A 47 8.99 -13.85 -10.47
N GLN A 48 8.19 -14.75 -11.05
CA GLN A 48 7.54 -14.51 -12.34
C GLN A 48 6.51 -13.37 -12.22
N ASN A 49 5.70 -13.33 -11.15
CA ASN A 49 4.78 -12.21 -10.89
C ASN A 49 5.53 -10.87 -10.81
N TYR A 50 6.70 -10.85 -10.15
CA TYR A 50 7.57 -9.68 -10.10
C TYR A 50 8.05 -9.26 -11.50
N TRP A 51 8.54 -10.20 -12.34
CA TRP A 51 9.02 -9.89 -13.68
C TRP A 51 7.89 -9.44 -14.62
N ASN A 52 6.69 -10.01 -14.48
CA ASN A 52 5.51 -9.54 -15.22
C ASN A 52 5.16 -8.09 -14.86
N LEU A 53 5.26 -7.73 -13.56
CA LEU A 53 5.03 -6.36 -13.09
C LEU A 53 6.04 -5.37 -13.68
N VAL A 54 7.33 -5.69 -13.66
CA VAL A 54 8.39 -4.73 -13.99
C VAL A 54 8.73 -4.67 -15.47
N ASN A 55 8.34 -5.67 -16.27
CA ASN A 55 8.60 -5.72 -17.71
C ASN A 55 7.34 -5.50 -18.58
N ASP A 56 6.18 -5.86 -18.04
CA ASP A 56 4.90 -5.87 -18.76
C ASP A 56 3.85 -5.04 -18.00
N ALA A 57 2.75 -5.68 -17.62
CA ALA A 57 1.76 -5.14 -16.70
C ALA A 57 1.04 -6.28 -15.96
N ILE A 58 0.59 -6.01 -14.74
CA ILE A 58 -0.25 -6.93 -13.97
C ILE A 58 -1.56 -6.26 -13.56
N LEU A 59 -2.63 -7.06 -13.51
CA LEU A 59 -3.92 -6.70 -12.90
C LEU A 59 -4.05 -7.42 -11.57
N CYS A 60 -4.24 -6.65 -10.50
CA CYS A 60 -4.41 -7.16 -9.14
C CYS A 60 -5.78 -6.75 -8.58
N ASP A 61 -6.48 -7.70 -7.95
CA ASP A 61 -7.61 -7.38 -7.08
C ASP A 61 -7.08 -6.87 -5.74
N VAL A 62 -7.26 -5.57 -5.51
CA VAL A 62 -6.88 -4.88 -4.28
C VAL A 62 -8.09 -4.29 -3.55
N SER A 63 -9.27 -4.88 -3.74
CA SER A 63 -10.53 -4.43 -3.12
C SER A 63 -10.48 -4.44 -1.58
N VAL A 64 -9.50 -5.12 -1.02
CA VAL A 64 -9.17 -5.08 0.42
C VAL A 64 -8.75 -3.70 0.91
N GLU A 65 -8.31 -2.81 0.01
CA GLU A 65 -8.11 -1.39 0.27
C GLU A 65 -9.48 -0.69 0.29
N ARG A 66 -10.29 -1.07 1.27
CA ARG A 66 -11.66 -0.59 1.45
C ARG A 66 -11.68 0.92 1.52
N GLN A 67 -12.72 1.52 0.97
CA GLN A 67 -12.86 2.97 0.99
C GLN A 67 -13.63 3.41 2.23
N VAL A 68 -13.09 4.41 2.96
CA VAL A 68 -13.86 5.12 3.99
C VAL A 68 -14.28 6.46 3.40
N GLN A 69 -15.58 6.59 3.12
CA GLN A 69 -16.18 7.82 2.62
C GLN A 69 -16.51 8.76 3.77
N ILE A 70 -16.10 10.01 3.64
CA ILE A 70 -16.46 11.11 4.52
C ILE A 70 -17.10 12.19 3.65
N LYS A 71 -18.39 12.47 3.92
CA LYS A 71 -19.20 13.38 3.10
C LYS A 71 -20.04 14.30 3.97
N GLY A 72 -20.09 15.57 3.62
CA GLY A 72 -20.89 16.58 4.32
C GLY A 72 -20.25 17.95 4.30
N PRO A 73 -20.95 18.98 4.81
CA PRO A 73 -20.46 20.36 4.83
C PRO A 73 -19.11 20.54 5.54
N ASP A 74 -18.84 19.73 6.58
CA ASP A 74 -17.59 19.79 7.34
C ASP A 74 -16.57 18.71 6.94
N ALA A 75 -16.75 18.02 5.81
CA ALA A 75 -15.86 16.91 5.39
C ALA A 75 -14.39 17.35 5.32
N SER A 76 -14.08 18.52 4.77
CA SER A 76 -12.73 19.05 4.69
C SER A 76 -12.08 19.28 6.06
N LYS A 77 -12.85 19.82 7.02
CA LYS A 77 -12.39 20.07 8.38
C LYS A 77 -12.19 18.76 9.13
N PHE A 78 -13.12 17.82 8.96
CA PHE A 78 -13.06 16.52 9.62
C PHE A 78 -11.86 15.69 9.14
N ILE A 79 -11.61 15.65 7.82
CA ILE A 79 -10.43 14.98 7.26
C ILE A 79 -9.13 15.64 7.77
N GLN A 80 -9.06 16.99 7.82
CA GLN A 80 -7.89 17.68 8.40
C GLN A 80 -7.71 17.33 9.87
N TYR A 81 -8.79 17.13 10.62
CA TYR A 81 -8.73 16.75 12.03
C TYR A 81 -8.18 15.31 12.24
N LEU A 82 -8.36 14.41 11.26
CA LEU A 82 -7.84 13.04 11.32
C LEU A 82 -6.37 12.90 10.92
N THR A 83 -5.80 13.88 10.18
CA THR A 83 -4.44 13.76 9.62
C THR A 83 -3.56 14.95 9.98
N PRO A 84 -2.26 14.72 10.27
CA PRO A 84 -1.30 15.79 10.50
C PRO A 84 -0.86 16.50 9.22
N ARG A 85 -1.18 15.96 8.04
CA ARG A 85 -0.78 16.54 6.76
C ARG A 85 -1.64 17.74 6.40
N ASP A 86 -1.01 18.87 6.00
CA ASP A 86 -1.75 20.02 5.47
C ASP A 86 -2.53 19.66 4.19
N LEU A 87 -3.85 19.83 4.26
CA LEU A 87 -4.78 19.59 3.16
C LEU A 87 -5.38 20.88 2.58
N SER A 88 -5.03 22.05 3.10
CA SER A 88 -5.65 23.35 2.74
C SER A 88 -5.62 23.67 1.25
N LYS A 89 -4.61 23.17 0.53
CA LYS A 89 -4.43 23.38 -0.92
C LYS A 89 -4.88 22.19 -1.78
N MET A 90 -5.54 21.18 -1.18
CA MET A 90 -6.00 20.01 -1.92
C MET A 90 -7.24 20.34 -2.76
N LYS A 91 -7.14 20.11 -4.07
CA LYS A 91 -8.22 20.37 -5.04
C LYS A 91 -8.99 19.08 -5.36
N VAL A 92 -10.23 19.20 -5.79
CA VAL A 92 -11.03 18.10 -6.34
C VAL A 92 -10.25 17.43 -7.47
N GLY A 93 -10.29 16.09 -7.53
CA GLY A 93 -9.52 15.30 -8.49
C GLY A 93 -8.09 14.99 -8.05
N GLN A 94 -7.64 15.48 -6.89
CA GLN A 94 -6.32 15.15 -6.34
C GLN A 94 -6.37 13.99 -5.35
N CYS A 95 -5.24 13.26 -5.28
CA CYS A 95 -4.96 12.27 -4.25
C CYS A 95 -3.79 12.73 -3.37
N LYS A 96 -3.76 12.30 -2.12
CA LYS A 96 -2.61 12.51 -1.21
C LYS A 96 -2.40 11.27 -0.33
N TYR A 97 -1.15 10.85 -0.16
CA TYR A 97 -0.77 9.89 0.87
C TYR A 97 -0.80 10.60 2.22
N VAL A 98 -1.60 10.15 3.16
CA VAL A 98 -1.79 10.77 4.47
C VAL A 98 -1.59 9.75 5.59
N LEU A 99 -1.47 10.22 6.82
CA LEU A 99 -1.44 9.39 8.02
C LEU A 99 -2.69 9.67 8.84
N ILE A 100 -3.28 8.63 9.39
CA ILE A 100 -4.31 8.74 10.44
C ILE A 100 -3.63 8.47 11.77
N ILE A 101 -3.74 9.40 12.71
CA ILE A 101 -2.96 9.41 13.96
C ILE A 101 -3.88 9.22 15.16
N SER A 102 -3.41 8.47 16.16
CA SER A 102 -4.03 8.32 17.47
C SER A 102 -3.72 9.52 18.40
N ASN A 103 -4.41 9.63 19.52
CA ASN A 103 -4.14 10.66 20.52
C ASN A 103 -2.69 10.62 21.06
N GLU A 104 -2.10 9.44 21.11
CA GLU A 104 -0.74 9.17 21.60
C GLU A 104 0.33 9.42 20.50
N GLY A 105 -0.07 9.80 19.29
CA GLY A 105 0.83 10.06 18.17
C GLY A 105 1.18 8.81 17.35
N GLY A 106 0.58 7.66 17.65
CA GLY A 106 0.74 6.42 16.89
C GLY A 106 -0.01 6.43 15.55
N ILE A 107 0.49 5.69 14.58
CA ILE A 107 -0.12 5.60 13.24
C ILE A 107 -1.23 4.54 13.26
N ILE A 108 -2.47 4.96 13.06
CA ILE A 108 -3.63 4.07 12.92
C ILE A 108 -3.68 3.48 11.52
N ASN A 109 -3.31 4.27 10.51
CA ASN A 109 -3.31 3.87 9.11
C ASN A 109 -2.54 4.90 8.25
N ASP A 110 -2.19 4.49 7.03
CA ASP A 110 -1.46 5.32 6.06
C ASP A 110 -2.16 5.36 4.68
N PRO A 111 -3.42 5.81 4.61
CA PRO A 111 -4.22 5.70 3.41
C PRO A 111 -3.79 6.67 2.30
N VAL A 112 -4.26 6.36 1.08
CA VAL A 112 -4.37 7.35 0.02
C VAL A 112 -5.72 8.06 0.16
N LEU A 113 -5.69 9.38 0.34
CA LEU A 113 -6.86 10.25 0.38
C LEU A 113 -7.19 10.74 -1.03
N LEU A 114 -8.44 10.55 -1.47
CA LEU A 114 -8.99 11.09 -2.72
C LEU A 114 -9.99 12.19 -2.39
N LYS A 115 -9.86 13.39 -2.98
CA LYS A 115 -10.89 14.45 -2.89
C LYS A 115 -11.84 14.31 -4.07
N ILE A 116 -12.98 13.64 -3.84
CA ILE A 116 -13.98 13.31 -4.86
C ILE A 116 -14.79 14.54 -5.27
N SER A 117 -15.19 15.34 -4.29
CA SER A 117 -15.87 16.62 -4.51
C SER A 117 -15.45 17.62 -3.42
N GLU A 118 -16.02 18.84 -3.42
CA GLU A 118 -15.71 19.79 -2.36
C GLU A 118 -16.10 19.29 -0.97
N ASN A 119 -17.15 18.48 -0.89
CA ASN A 119 -17.70 17.97 0.36
C ASN A 119 -17.63 16.43 0.46
N GLU A 120 -16.77 15.77 -0.32
CA GLU A 120 -16.65 14.32 -0.29
C GLU A 120 -15.20 13.85 -0.48
N TYR A 121 -14.76 13.00 0.43
CA TYR A 121 -13.43 12.39 0.44
C TYR A 121 -13.53 10.88 0.61
N TRP A 122 -12.60 10.15 -0.01
CA TRP A 122 -12.39 8.73 0.22
C TRP A 122 -11.00 8.51 0.78
N LEU A 123 -10.90 7.64 1.80
CA LEU A 123 -9.64 7.09 2.29
C LEU A 123 -9.54 5.64 1.78
N SER A 124 -8.58 5.36 0.89
CA SER A 124 -8.20 4.01 0.46
C SER A 124 -7.25 3.45 1.50
N ILE A 125 -7.73 2.54 2.36
CA ILE A 125 -7.07 2.22 3.63
C ILE A 125 -6.15 1.00 3.57
N GLY A 126 -5.09 1.02 4.38
CA GLY A 126 -4.33 -0.16 4.77
C GLY A 126 -5.10 -1.03 5.79
N ASP A 127 -4.46 -2.07 6.34
CA ASP A 127 -5.10 -3.09 7.19
C ASP A 127 -5.39 -2.60 8.60
N SER A 128 -6.42 -1.76 8.77
CA SER A 128 -6.93 -1.38 10.10
C SER A 128 -8.35 -0.80 10.05
N ASP A 129 -8.99 -0.67 11.22
CA ASP A 129 -10.39 -0.27 11.37
C ASP A 129 -10.63 1.25 11.30
N VAL A 130 -10.14 1.93 10.25
CA VAL A 130 -10.27 3.39 10.05
C VAL A 130 -11.74 3.83 10.04
N LEU A 131 -12.65 3.01 9.49
CA LEU A 131 -14.08 3.33 9.50
C LEU A 131 -14.62 3.48 10.93
N LEU A 132 -14.28 2.54 11.81
CA LEU A 132 -14.72 2.58 13.22
C LEU A 132 -14.05 3.73 13.97
N TRP A 133 -12.76 3.96 13.72
CA TRP A 133 -12.04 5.11 14.28
C TRP A 133 -12.70 6.43 13.90
N ALA A 134 -12.94 6.67 12.61
CA ALA A 134 -13.55 7.90 12.12
C ALA A 134 -14.96 8.11 12.69
N LYS A 135 -15.78 7.03 12.76
CA LYS A 135 -17.10 7.08 13.40
C LYS A 135 -16.99 7.39 14.90
N GLY A 136 -16.04 6.79 15.62
CA GLY A 136 -15.80 7.06 17.03
C GLY A 136 -15.41 8.51 17.29
N VAL A 137 -14.50 9.07 16.48
CA VAL A 137 -14.13 10.49 16.54
C VAL A 137 -15.33 11.40 16.28
N LYS A 138 -16.20 11.03 15.32
CA LYS A 138 -17.41 11.80 15.00
C LYS A 138 -18.38 11.89 16.17
N VAL A 139 -18.56 10.82 16.97
CA VAL A 139 -19.53 10.78 18.08
C VAL A 139 -19.36 11.95 19.07
N ASN A 140 -18.10 12.30 19.36
CA ASN A 140 -17.77 13.35 20.33
C ASN A 140 -17.40 14.68 19.66
N SER A 141 -17.83 14.90 18.41
CA SER A 141 -17.54 16.11 17.65
C SER A 141 -18.81 16.75 17.12
N ASN A 142 -18.71 18.05 16.80
CA ASN A 142 -19.80 18.82 16.19
C ASN A 142 -19.72 18.89 14.65
N PHE A 143 -18.88 18.05 14.01
CA PHE A 143 -18.77 18.06 12.56
C PHE A 143 -20.03 17.51 11.89
N ASP A 144 -20.57 18.24 10.91
CA ASP A 144 -21.67 17.78 10.07
C ASP A 144 -21.12 16.94 8.90
N VAL A 145 -20.93 15.65 9.19
CA VAL A 145 -20.44 14.66 8.21
C VAL A 145 -21.15 13.33 8.35
N GLN A 146 -21.31 12.65 7.23
CA GLN A 146 -21.67 11.24 7.14
C GLN A 146 -20.41 10.42 6.86
N ILE A 147 -20.25 9.28 7.55
CA ILE A 147 -19.09 8.40 7.43
C ILE A 147 -19.59 7.00 7.12
N ASN A 148 -19.26 6.50 5.93
CA ASN A 148 -19.74 5.24 5.41
C ASN A 148 -18.62 4.49 4.68
N GLU A 149 -18.85 3.20 4.42
CA GLU A 149 -18.13 2.43 3.41
C GLU A 149 -19.00 2.43 2.15
N PRO A 150 -18.58 3.08 1.04
CA PRO A 150 -19.32 3.08 -0.20
C PRO A 150 -19.17 1.74 -0.94
N ASP A 151 -20.08 1.45 -1.88
CA ASP A 151 -19.91 0.30 -2.79
C ASP A 151 -18.85 0.63 -3.85
N VAL A 152 -17.59 0.57 -3.42
CA VAL A 152 -16.41 0.89 -4.24
C VAL A 152 -15.32 -0.16 -4.01
N SER A 153 -14.82 -0.73 -5.10
CA SER A 153 -13.79 -1.78 -5.07
C SER A 153 -12.68 -1.50 -6.08
N PRO A 154 -11.43 -1.30 -5.62
CA PRO A 154 -10.31 -1.02 -6.51
C PRO A 154 -9.69 -2.28 -7.13
N LEU A 155 -9.30 -2.14 -8.41
CA LEU A 155 -8.29 -2.95 -9.09
C LEU A 155 -7.02 -2.13 -9.27
N GLN A 156 -5.86 -2.76 -9.22
CA GLN A 156 -4.57 -2.17 -9.58
C GLN A 156 -4.10 -2.70 -10.93
N LEU A 157 -3.87 -1.81 -11.92
CA LEU A 157 -3.25 -2.13 -13.19
C LEU A 157 -1.91 -1.41 -13.25
N GLN A 158 -0.81 -2.14 -13.03
CA GLN A 158 0.53 -1.59 -12.80
C GLN A 158 1.56 -2.23 -13.72
N GLY A 159 2.61 -1.48 -14.06
CA GLY A 159 3.72 -1.90 -14.92
C GLY A 159 3.90 -1.00 -16.14
N PRO A 160 5.03 -1.10 -16.87
CA PRO A 160 5.39 -0.20 -17.97
C PRO A 160 4.39 -0.20 -19.14
N LYS A 161 3.67 -1.32 -19.38
CA LYS A 161 2.63 -1.41 -20.41
C LYS A 161 1.27 -0.91 -19.96
N SER A 162 1.08 -0.60 -18.67
CA SER A 162 -0.21 -0.21 -18.10
C SER A 162 -0.82 0.99 -18.81
N HIS A 163 -0.01 2.00 -19.17
CA HIS A 163 -0.50 3.20 -19.85
C HIS A 163 -1.13 2.91 -21.20
N GLN A 164 -0.44 2.13 -22.03
CA GLN A 164 -0.96 1.76 -23.35
C GLN A 164 -2.24 0.93 -23.25
N ILE A 165 -2.27 -0.02 -22.30
CA ILE A 165 -3.46 -0.85 -22.04
C ILE A 165 -4.63 0.03 -21.61
N MET A 166 -4.44 0.93 -20.64
CA MET A 166 -5.48 1.85 -20.17
C MET A 166 -6.01 2.75 -21.29
N ARG A 167 -5.13 3.28 -22.16
CA ARG A 167 -5.55 4.07 -23.34
C ARG A 167 -6.39 3.26 -24.31
N THR A 168 -6.03 2.01 -24.56
CA THR A 168 -6.77 1.14 -25.46
C THR A 168 -8.15 0.82 -24.92
N ILE A 169 -8.28 0.61 -23.60
CA ILE A 169 -9.56 0.28 -22.96
C ILE A 169 -10.43 1.54 -22.80
N PHE A 170 -9.89 2.60 -22.21
CA PHE A 170 -10.67 3.74 -21.73
C PHE A 170 -10.56 4.99 -22.62
N GLY A 171 -9.62 5.02 -23.57
CA GLY A 171 -9.42 6.14 -24.49
C GLY A 171 -8.30 7.10 -24.07
N ASN A 172 -8.02 8.06 -24.96
CA ASN A 172 -6.85 8.95 -24.84
C ASN A 172 -6.90 9.92 -23.65
N TRP A 173 -8.06 10.17 -23.06
CA TRP A 173 -8.18 11.06 -21.89
C TRP A 173 -7.42 10.56 -20.65
N ILE A 174 -7.00 9.27 -20.65
CA ILE A 174 -6.12 8.70 -19.62
C ILE A 174 -4.79 9.46 -19.51
N ASP A 175 -4.31 10.03 -20.62
CA ASP A 175 -3.06 10.82 -20.68
C ASP A 175 -3.10 12.07 -19.78
N ASP A 176 -4.29 12.60 -19.52
CA ASP A 176 -4.50 13.83 -18.74
C ASP A 176 -4.45 13.57 -17.23
N ILE A 177 -4.49 12.30 -16.79
CA ILE A 177 -4.47 11.98 -15.36
C ILE A 177 -3.04 12.07 -14.84
N LYS A 178 -2.74 13.13 -14.12
CA LYS A 178 -1.42 13.35 -13.49
C LYS A 178 -1.19 12.38 -12.33
N TYR A 179 0.07 12.13 -12.00
CA TYR A 179 0.45 11.37 -10.81
C TYR A 179 -0.23 11.93 -9.54
N TYR A 180 -0.84 11.07 -8.73
CA TYR A 180 -1.68 11.43 -7.58
C TYR A 180 -2.89 12.31 -7.93
N HIS A 181 -3.53 12.03 -9.08
CA HIS A 181 -4.82 12.60 -9.47
C HIS A 181 -5.76 11.47 -9.88
N HIS A 182 -7.05 11.77 -9.81
CA HIS A 182 -8.12 10.87 -10.25
C HIS A 182 -9.16 11.60 -11.11
N LYS A 183 -9.97 10.81 -11.80
CA LYS A 183 -11.11 11.30 -12.58
C LYS A 183 -12.24 10.30 -12.53
N ASP A 184 -13.49 10.80 -12.36
CA ASP A 184 -14.71 10.03 -12.54
C ASP A 184 -14.94 9.72 -14.02
N PHE A 185 -15.41 8.51 -14.31
CA PHE A 185 -15.64 8.06 -15.67
C PHE A 185 -16.76 7.00 -15.72
N ILE A 186 -17.58 7.02 -16.76
CA ILE A 186 -18.55 5.95 -17.04
C ILE A 186 -18.07 5.23 -18.31
N PHE A 187 -17.77 3.97 -18.16
CA PHE A 187 -17.32 3.09 -19.24
C PHE A 187 -18.38 2.03 -19.52
N GLU A 188 -19.01 2.05 -20.70
CA GLU A 188 -20.07 1.08 -21.06
C GLU A 188 -21.13 0.87 -19.96
N ASN A 189 -21.61 1.94 -19.36
CA ASN A 189 -22.52 1.95 -18.20
C ASN A 189 -21.89 1.39 -16.89
N ILE A 190 -20.57 1.22 -16.82
CA ILE A 190 -19.85 0.88 -15.60
C ILE A 190 -19.32 2.19 -14.97
N PRO A 191 -19.80 2.58 -13.79
CA PRO A 191 -19.33 3.79 -13.13
C PRO A 191 -17.99 3.52 -12.42
N LEU A 192 -16.98 4.35 -12.74
CA LEU A 192 -15.60 4.20 -12.28
C LEU A 192 -15.05 5.52 -11.72
N VAL A 193 -14.08 5.41 -10.84
CA VAL A 193 -13.04 6.44 -10.61
C VAL A 193 -11.72 5.82 -11.02
N ILE A 194 -10.92 6.53 -11.81
CA ILE A 194 -9.60 6.07 -12.23
C ILE A 194 -8.55 7.04 -11.68
N SER A 195 -7.56 6.52 -10.96
CA SER A 195 -6.46 7.31 -10.39
C SER A 195 -5.10 6.88 -10.92
N ARG A 196 -4.14 7.82 -10.90
CA ARG A 196 -2.72 7.59 -11.15
C ARG A 196 -1.99 7.37 -9.82
N THR A 197 -2.40 6.33 -9.12
CA THR A 197 -1.87 5.84 -7.85
C THR A 197 -1.55 4.35 -7.96
N GLY A 198 -0.98 3.77 -6.90
CA GLY A 198 -0.69 2.34 -6.81
C GLY A 198 0.35 2.03 -5.76
N TRP A 199 0.29 0.81 -5.24
CA TRP A 199 1.22 0.30 -4.23
C TRP A 199 2.21 -0.69 -4.86
N SER A 200 2.96 -0.23 -5.89
CA SER A 200 3.89 -1.08 -6.64
C SER A 200 5.25 -0.43 -6.94
N SER A 201 5.40 0.87 -6.72
CA SER A 201 6.54 1.68 -7.21
C SER A 201 6.76 1.61 -8.73
N GLU A 202 5.81 1.06 -9.49
CA GLU A 202 5.78 1.09 -10.95
C GLU A 202 4.79 2.13 -11.47
N PHE A 203 4.85 2.41 -12.77
CA PHE A 203 3.84 3.21 -13.43
C PHE A 203 2.52 2.44 -13.45
N GLY A 204 1.39 3.09 -13.12
CA GLY A 204 0.12 2.39 -13.16
C GLY A 204 -1.05 3.22 -12.71
N TYR A 205 -2.17 2.54 -12.58
CA TYR A 205 -3.48 3.09 -12.26
C TYR A 205 -4.20 2.23 -11.25
N GLU A 206 -5.09 2.85 -10.50
CA GLU A 206 -6.12 2.17 -9.72
C GLU A 206 -7.49 2.49 -10.33
N ILE A 207 -8.31 1.45 -10.49
CA ILE A 207 -9.62 1.49 -11.13
C ILE A 207 -10.64 1.14 -10.05
N PHE A 208 -11.32 2.15 -9.52
CA PHE A 208 -12.32 2.01 -8.46
C PHE A 208 -13.68 1.77 -9.09
N LEU A 209 -14.16 0.54 -9.01
CA LEU A 209 -15.49 0.15 -9.47
C LEU A 209 -16.54 0.61 -8.45
N LYS A 210 -17.55 1.40 -8.89
CA LYS A 210 -18.63 1.95 -8.07
C LYS A 210 -19.92 1.13 -8.13
N ASN A 211 -19.84 -0.16 -8.43
CA ASN A 211 -20.97 -1.08 -8.44
C ASN A 211 -20.48 -2.52 -8.37
N HIS A 212 -20.62 -3.14 -7.22
CA HIS A 212 -20.19 -4.52 -6.94
C HIS A 212 -20.69 -5.54 -7.98
N ASN A 213 -21.91 -5.39 -8.48
CA ASN A 213 -22.50 -6.35 -9.42
C ASN A 213 -21.83 -6.37 -10.82
N LEU A 214 -21.00 -5.37 -11.12
CA LEU A 214 -20.32 -5.23 -12.41
C LEU A 214 -18.87 -5.75 -12.39
N GLY A 215 -18.42 -6.38 -11.29
CA GLY A 215 -17.04 -6.81 -11.10
C GLY A 215 -16.56 -7.81 -12.15
N ASP A 216 -17.28 -8.91 -12.34
CA ASP A 216 -16.93 -9.92 -13.36
C ASP A 216 -16.88 -9.30 -14.77
N ARG A 217 -17.85 -8.44 -15.13
CA ARG A 217 -17.88 -7.77 -16.43
C ARG A 217 -16.68 -6.85 -16.63
N LEU A 218 -16.35 -6.01 -15.64
CA LEU A 218 -15.20 -5.11 -15.74
C LEU A 218 -13.89 -5.91 -15.87
N TRP A 219 -13.72 -6.95 -15.06
CA TRP A 219 -12.56 -7.83 -15.12
C TRP A 219 -12.37 -8.46 -16.50
N ASP A 220 -13.46 -9.06 -17.03
CA ASP A 220 -13.42 -9.76 -18.32
C ASP A 220 -13.09 -8.80 -19.48
N ILE A 221 -13.63 -7.57 -19.47
CA ILE A 221 -13.27 -6.54 -20.45
C ILE A 221 -11.79 -6.18 -20.35
N ILE A 222 -11.28 -5.87 -19.16
CA ILE A 222 -9.89 -5.48 -18.98
C ILE A 222 -8.95 -6.61 -19.42
N MET A 223 -9.23 -7.85 -19.04
CA MET A 223 -8.38 -8.99 -19.37
C MET A 223 -8.46 -9.37 -20.85
N SER A 224 -9.65 -9.30 -21.49
CA SER A 224 -9.78 -9.64 -22.90
C SER A 224 -8.98 -8.70 -23.81
N ILE A 225 -8.98 -7.40 -23.50
CA ILE A 225 -8.24 -6.39 -24.26
C ILE A 225 -6.76 -6.36 -23.86
N GLY A 226 -6.47 -6.45 -22.55
CA GLY A 226 -5.12 -6.27 -22.04
C GLY A 226 -4.20 -7.48 -22.25
N ARG A 227 -4.72 -8.71 -22.19
CA ARG A 227 -3.92 -9.94 -22.31
C ARG A 227 -3.08 -10.02 -23.60
N PRO A 228 -3.64 -9.72 -24.80
CA PRO A 228 -2.83 -9.67 -26.02
C PRO A 228 -1.75 -8.58 -26.01
N MET A 229 -1.89 -7.57 -25.14
CA MET A 229 -0.94 -6.46 -24.99
C MET A 229 0.11 -6.72 -23.89
N GLY A 230 0.09 -7.89 -23.24
CA GLY A 230 1.01 -8.25 -22.16
C GLY A 230 0.48 -7.92 -20.75
N LEU A 231 -0.84 -7.89 -20.56
CA LEU A 231 -1.42 -7.85 -19.22
C LEU A 231 -1.49 -9.27 -18.66
N HIS A 232 -0.92 -9.44 -17.48
CA HIS A 232 -0.97 -10.67 -16.71
C HIS A 232 -1.86 -10.49 -15.48
N VAL A 233 -2.49 -11.58 -15.04
CA VAL A 233 -3.10 -11.58 -13.71
C VAL A 233 -1.99 -11.73 -12.67
N GLY A 234 -2.10 -10.96 -11.58
CA GLY A 234 -1.07 -10.96 -10.55
C GLY A 234 -1.61 -10.63 -9.16
N HIS A 235 -0.68 -10.47 -8.25
CA HIS A 235 -0.91 -9.99 -6.89
C HIS A 235 0.13 -8.95 -6.52
N THR A 236 -0.12 -8.18 -5.45
CA THR A 236 0.84 -7.18 -4.95
C THR A 236 2.21 -7.81 -4.69
N SER A 237 3.26 -7.23 -5.28
CA SER A 237 4.62 -7.81 -5.24
C SER A 237 5.39 -7.38 -3.98
N THR A 238 5.63 -8.32 -3.07
CA THR A 238 6.48 -8.10 -1.88
C THR A 238 7.91 -7.70 -2.28
N ILE A 239 8.46 -8.31 -3.34
CA ILE A 239 9.80 -7.96 -3.84
C ILE A 239 9.84 -6.48 -4.22
N ARG A 240 8.90 -6.05 -5.06
CA ARG A 240 8.93 -4.69 -5.63
C ARG A 240 8.61 -3.61 -4.60
N ARG A 241 7.71 -3.89 -3.64
CA ARG A 241 7.42 -2.93 -2.57
C ARG A 241 8.63 -2.71 -1.66
N ILE A 242 9.41 -3.78 -1.35
CA ILE A 242 10.63 -3.66 -0.53
C ILE A 242 11.71 -2.91 -1.32
N GLU A 243 11.93 -3.19 -2.62
CA GLU A 243 12.84 -2.40 -3.47
C GLU A 243 12.54 -0.90 -3.43
N GLY A 244 11.25 -0.55 -3.45
CA GLY A 244 10.77 0.83 -3.36
C GLY A 244 10.66 1.38 -1.93
N ALA A 245 11.04 0.60 -0.93
CA ALA A 245 10.88 0.90 0.51
C ALA A 245 9.45 1.38 0.85
N MET A 246 8.44 0.76 0.24
CA MET A 246 7.03 1.02 0.55
C MET A 246 6.64 0.30 1.83
N LEU A 247 6.09 1.04 2.76
CA LEU A 247 5.60 0.52 4.03
C LEU A 247 4.38 -0.38 3.81
N SER A 248 4.26 -1.40 4.66
CA SER A 248 3.08 -2.25 4.76
C SER A 248 2.55 -2.17 6.18
N TYR A 249 1.32 -1.68 6.34
CA TYR A 249 0.68 -1.61 7.65
C TYR A 249 0.57 -3.02 8.24
N VAL A 250 0.71 -3.15 9.55
CA VAL A 250 0.84 -4.39 10.33
C VAL A 250 2.23 -5.07 10.16
N ALA A 251 2.79 -5.15 8.94
CA ALA A 251 4.10 -5.77 8.75
C ALA A 251 5.25 -4.86 9.21
N ASP A 252 5.27 -3.61 8.75
CA ASP A 252 6.36 -2.67 9.00
C ASP A 252 6.04 -1.62 10.06
N MET A 253 4.78 -1.37 10.33
CA MET A 253 4.31 -0.39 11.31
C MET A 253 2.91 -0.71 11.81
N ASP A 254 2.60 -0.22 12.99
CA ASP A 254 1.27 -0.23 13.58
C ASP A 254 1.07 0.97 14.51
N ILE A 255 0.02 0.96 15.33
CA ILE A 255 -0.31 2.06 16.25
C ILE A 255 0.78 2.38 17.28
N ARG A 256 1.76 1.50 17.48
CA ARG A 256 2.90 1.72 18.39
C ARG A 256 3.99 2.60 17.77
N ASN A 257 3.96 2.78 16.46
CA ASN A 257 4.95 3.56 15.72
C ASN A 257 4.44 4.96 15.40
N ASN A 258 5.35 5.91 15.34
CA ASN A 258 5.04 7.30 15.01
C ASN A 258 5.73 7.73 13.70
N PRO A 259 5.30 8.85 13.08
CA PRO A 259 5.84 9.30 11.79
C PRO A 259 7.36 9.57 11.81
N TYR A 260 7.92 9.99 12.94
CA TYR A 260 9.35 10.34 13.05
C TYR A 260 10.26 9.11 13.06
N GLU A 261 9.81 8.00 13.65
CA GLU A 261 10.52 6.71 13.59
C GLU A 261 10.62 6.20 12.15
N LEU A 262 9.59 6.42 11.35
CA LEU A 262 9.46 5.91 9.98
C LEU A 262 10.11 6.80 8.91
N GLY A 263 10.56 8.01 9.27
CA GLY A 263 11.05 8.98 8.29
C GLY A 263 9.93 9.62 7.47
N LEU A 264 8.74 9.75 8.07
CA LEU A 264 7.54 10.35 7.46
C LEU A 264 7.23 11.74 8.02
N GLU A 265 8.17 12.39 8.70
CA GLU A 265 8.06 13.72 9.30
C GLU A 265 7.58 14.79 8.30
N ARG A 266 7.90 14.64 7.00
CA ARG A 266 7.42 15.51 5.92
C ARG A 266 5.89 15.50 5.75
N LEU A 267 5.18 14.56 6.35
CA LEU A 267 3.73 14.44 6.35
C LEU A 267 3.10 15.05 7.60
N VAL A 268 3.89 15.63 8.51
CA VAL A 268 3.44 16.23 9.76
C VAL A 268 3.62 17.74 9.68
N ASP A 269 2.51 18.47 9.69
CA ASP A 269 2.49 19.92 9.85
C ASP A 269 1.88 20.26 11.22
N LEU A 270 2.73 20.58 12.17
CA LEU A 270 2.32 20.94 13.55
C LEU A 270 1.54 22.26 13.65
N ASN A 271 1.39 23.02 12.55
CA ASN A 271 0.50 24.20 12.51
C ASN A 271 -0.97 23.83 12.31
N GLN A 272 -1.24 22.62 11.80
CA GLN A 272 -2.61 22.17 11.62
C GLN A 272 -3.25 21.75 12.94
N ASN A 273 -4.59 21.70 12.96
CA ASN A 273 -5.35 21.14 14.08
C ASN A 273 -5.74 19.70 13.75
N PHE A 274 -5.20 18.73 14.49
CA PHE A 274 -5.45 17.30 14.28
C PHE A 274 -5.30 16.50 15.58
N ILE A 275 -5.88 15.31 15.60
CA ILE A 275 -5.77 14.35 16.72
C ILE A 275 -4.31 13.92 16.87
N GLY A 276 -3.81 13.92 18.12
CA GLY A 276 -2.43 13.52 18.44
C GLY A 276 -1.38 14.61 18.21
N LYS A 277 -1.78 15.86 17.90
CA LYS A 277 -0.87 16.98 17.69
C LYS A 277 0.11 17.20 18.85
N GLU A 278 -0.39 17.26 20.08
CA GLU A 278 0.47 17.52 21.25
C GLU A 278 1.43 16.34 21.51
N ALA A 279 0.99 15.12 21.28
CA ALA A 279 1.85 13.94 21.36
C ALA A 279 2.97 14.00 20.30
N LEU A 280 2.62 14.27 19.02
CA LEU A 280 3.63 14.40 17.96
C LEU A 280 4.58 15.56 18.18
N LYS A 281 4.09 16.69 18.72
CA LYS A 281 4.93 17.82 19.11
C LYS A 281 5.94 17.44 20.20
N LYS A 282 5.48 16.71 21.21
CA LYS A 282 6.36 16.19 22.27
C LYS A 282 7.41 15.23 21.70
N ILE A 283 7.00 14.25 20.90
CA ILE A 283 7.92 13.28 20.25
C ILE A 283 8.95 14.02 19.38
N ASN A 284 8.53 15.03 18.62
CA ASN A 284 9.45 15.84 17.80
C ASN A 284 10.50 16.57 18.64
N ASN A 285 10.12 17.10 19.81
CA ASN A 285 11.02 17.81 20.71
C ASN A 285 11.98 16.85 21.45
N ASP A 286 11.48 15.72 21.92
CA ASP A 286 12.24 14.74 22.70
C ASP A 286 13.15 13.87 21.79
N GLY A 287 12.82 13.77 20.50
CA GLY A 287 13.44 12.86 19.55
C GLY A 287 12.92 11.42 19.68
N VAL A 288 13.34 10.56 18.75
CA VAL A 288 12.99 9.14 18.74
C VAL A 288 14.17 8.27 19.17
N SER A 289 13.90 7.15 19.82
CA SER A 289 14.94 6.20 20.25
C SER A 289 15.29 5.16 19.17
N ILE A 290 14.38 4.91 18.23
CA ILE A 290 14.53 3.94 17.15
C ILE A 290 14.21 4.59 15.80
N LYS A 291 14.75 4.04 14.72
CA LYS A 291 14.51 4.51 13.36
C LYS A 291 14.35 3.35 12.39
N PHE A 292 13.41 3.49 11.47
CA PHE A 292 13.15 2.54 10.39
C PHE A 292 14.16 2.72 9.27
N CYS A 293 14.98 1.67 9.04
CA CYS A 293 16.10 1.67 8.11
C CYS A 293 15.89 0.65 6.98
N GLY A 294 16.61 0.89 5.87
CA GLY A 294 16.84 -0.11 4.84
C GLY A 294 18.22 -0.75 5.03
N PHE A 295 18.36 -2.03 4.71
CA PHE A 295 19.63 -2.73 4.83
C PHE A 295 19.76 -3.86 3.80
N GLU A 296 21.01 -4.18 3.48
CA GLU A 296 21.41 -5.39 2.76
C GLU A 296 21.71 -6.51 3.76
N ILE A 297 21.43 -7.75 3.36
CA ILE A 297 21.69 -8.96 4.16
C ILE A 297 22.67 -9.83 3.37
N ASP A 298 23.76 -10.24 3.97
CA ASP A 298 24.76 -11.09 3.31
C ASP A 298 24.26 -12.54 3.11
N GLY A 299 25.11 -13.35 2.46
CA GLY A 299 24.88 -14.78 2.24
C GLY A 299 24.03 -15.10 1.01
N PRO A 300 23.61 -16.37 0.85
CA PRO A 300 22.87 -16.85 -0.30
C PRO A 300 21.49 -16.19 -0.39
N PRO A 301 20.85 -16.19 -1.60
CA PRO A 301 19.50 -15.69 -1.79
C PRO A 301 18.52 -16.23 -0.74
N LEU A 302 17.70 -15.35 -0.16
CA LEU A 302 16.58 -15.76 0.69
C LEU A 302 15.57 -16.51 -0.16
N ALA A 303 15.19 -17.71 0.28
CA ALA A 303 14.24 -18.55 -0.46
C ALA A 303 12.82 -17.96 -0.47
N ASN A 304 12.43 -17.33 0.63
CA ASN A 304 11.12 -16.72 0.81
C ASN A 304 11.25 -15.33 1.46
N PRO A 305 10.27 -14.43 1.26
CA PRO A 305 10.13 -13.27 2.11
C PRO A 305 9.98 -13.67 3.58
N THR A 306 10.41 -12.80 4.50
CA THR A 306 10.15 -13.01 5.93
C THR A 306 8.64 -13.02 6.21
N ASP A 307 8.23 -13.91 7.08
CA ASP A 307 6.85 -14.10 7.58
C ASP A 307 6.72 -13.76 9.08
N GLU A 308 7.85 -13.48 9.74
CA GLU A 308 7.93 -13.06 11.14
C GLU A 308 9.01 -11.97 11.34
N HIS A 309 8.98 -11.28 12.46
CA HIS A 309 10.04 -10.33 12.82
C HIS A 309 11.29 -11.10 13.26
N ILE A 310 12.43 -10.74 12.68
CA ILE A 310 13.72 -11.40 12.95
C ILE A 310 14.63 -10.46 13.73
N ASP A 311 15.20 -10.95 14.82
CA ASP A 311 16.05 -10.15 15.70
C ASP A 311 17.36 -9.73 15.02
N ILE A 312 17.77 -8.48 15.29
CA ILE A 312 19.08 -7.95 14.94
C ILE A 312 19.87 -7.81 16.24
N THR A 313 21.10 -8.33 16.25
CA THR A 313 21.97 -8.33 17.42
C THR A 313 23.29 -7.62 17.12
N TYR A 314 23.86 -6.97 18.13
CA TYR A 314 25.18 -6.37 18.08
C TYR A 314 25.90 -6.67 19.39
N LYS A 315 27.11 -7.24 19.32
CA LYS A 315 27.87 -7.71 20.50
C LYS A 315 27.04 -8.64 21.40
N SER A 316 26.26 -9.53 20.77
CA SER A 316 25.35 -10.51 21.41
C SER A 316 24.13 -9.91 22.12
N GLU A 317 23.90 -8.63 22.04
CA GLU A 317 22.67 -7.97 22.56
C GLU A 317 21.69 -7.71 21.44
N LYS A 318 20.38 -7.94 21.67
CA LYS A 318 19.33 -7.54 20.73
C LYS A 318 19.23 -6.03 20.69
N ILE A 319 19.41 -5.46 19.50
CA ILE A 319 19.35 -4.02 19.29
C ILE A 319 18.19 -3.58 18.41
N GLY A 320 17.60 -4.47 17.62
CA GLY A 320 16.55 -4.12 16.68
C GLY A 320 15.92 -5.36 16.09
N TYR A 321 15.14 -5.17 15.02
CA TYR A 321 14.50 -6.28 14.32
C TYR A 321 14.18 -5.95 12.86
N ILE A 322 14.19 -6.99 12.03
CA ILE A 322 13.76 -6.99 10.64
C ILE A 322 12.25 -7.14 10.61
N THR A 323 11.54 -6.28 9.88
CA THR A 323 10.10 -6.38 9.67
C THR A 323 9.77 -7.06 8.33
N SER A 324 10.62 -6.82 7.35
CA SER A 324 10.41 -7.33 5.98
C SER A 324 11.75 -7.55 5.31
N SER A 325 11.94 -8.70 4.68
CA SER A 325 13.11 -8.94 3.83
C SER A 325 12.82 -9.89 2.69
N VAL A 326 13.63 -9.80 1.63
CA VAL A 326 13.46 -10.58 0.40
C VAL A 326 14.76 -10.59 -0.40
N PHE A 327 14.94 -11.60 -1.25
CA PHE A 327 15.91 -11.54 -2.34
C PHE A 327 15.34 -10.73 -3.50
N SER A 328 16.03 -9.67 -3.93
CA SER A 328 15.70 -8.92 -5.13
C SER A 328 16.41 -9.51 -6.35
N PRO A 329 15.69 -10.07 -7.33
CA PRO A 329 16.31 -10.64 -8.51
C PRO A 329 16.96 -9.59 -9.44
N ARG A 330 16.44 -8.35 -9.44
CA ARG A 330 17.00 -7.21 -10.17
C ARG A 330 18.33 -6.74 -9.58
N LEU A 331 18.36 -6.55 -8.26
CA LEU A 331 19.54 -6.09 -7.53
C LEU A 331 20.55 -7.20 -7.27
N LYS A 332 20.12 -8.47 -7.39
CA LYS A 332 20.89 -9.67 -7.02
C LYS A 332 21.39 -9.62 -5.57
N LYS A 333 20.57 -9.09 -4.68
CA LYS A 333 20.86 -8.89 -3.25
C LYS A 333 19.67 -9.28 -2.38
N ASN A 334 19.96 -9.73 -1.17
CA ASN A 334 18.97 -9.76 -0.12
C ASN A 334 18.85 -8.36 0.46
N ILE A 335 17.64 -7.82 0.48
CA ILE A 335 17.32 -6.49 1.00
C ILE A 335 16.23 -6.60 2.05
N GLY A 336 16.20 -5.65 2.98
CA GLY A 336 15.21 -5.66 4.04
C GLY A 336 14.97 -4.29 4.65
N LEU A 337 13.90 -4.23 5.42
CA LEU A 337 13.43 -3.09 6.17
C LEU A 337 13.28 -3.50 7.64
N GLY A 338 13.52 -2.56 8.56
CA GLY A 338 13.40 -2.84 9.98
C GLY A 338 13.88 -1.71 10.85
N TYR A 339 13.85 -1.92 12.17
CA TYR A 339 14.13 -0.91 13.17
C TYR A 339 15.49 -1.09 13.81
N PHE A 340 16.21 0.02 13.95
CA PHE A 340 17.48 0.15 14.65
C PHE A 340 17.43 1.27 15.67
N PRO A 341 18.19 1.18 16.79
CA PRO A 341 18.36 2.30 17.70
C PRO A 341 18.96 3.49 16.95
N ILE A 342 18.54 4.70 17.28
CA ILE A 342 19.01 5.93 16.62
C ILE A 342 20.54 6.02 16.58
N ARG A 343 21.23 5.60 17.64
CA ARG A 343 22.70 5.57 17.73
C ARG A 343 23.37 4.63 16.72
N HIS A 344 22.62 3.70 16.14
CA HIS A 344 23.11 2.70 15.18
C HIS A 344 22.41 2.78 13.83
N SER A 345 21.59 3.81 13.57
CA SER A 345 20.79 3.97 12.35
C SER A 345 21.50 4.75 11.23
N TYR A 346 22.84 4.71 11.19
CA TYR A 346 23.62 5.38 10.14
C TYR A 346 24.04 4.43 9.02
N ILE A 347 24.22 4.97 7.83
CA ILE A 347 24.64 4.20 6.66
C ILE A 347 26.00 3.55 6.90
N GLY A 348 26.10 2.28 6.54
CA GLY A 348 27.31 1.47 6.73
C GLY A 348 27.41 0.74 8.06
N PHE A 349 26.51 1.01 9.04
CA PHE A 349 26.49 0.22 10.27
C PHE A 349 26.19 -1.24 9.99
N GLU A 350 26.95 -2.13 10.62
CA GLU A 350 26.82 -3.58 10.48
C GLU A 350 26.43 -4.23 11.81
N ALA A 351 25.53 -5.20 11.74
CA ALA A 351 25.05 -5.99 12.88
C ALA A 351 24.82 -7.45 12.43
N ASP A 352 24.57 -8.31 13.39
CA ASP A 352 24.31 -9.72 13.15
C ASP A 352 22.81 -10.02 13.19
N THR A 353 22.39 -11.02 12.42
CA THR A 353 21.03 -11.57 12.44
C THR A 353 21.07 -13.07 12.20
N LYS A 354 19.92 -13.75 12.33
CA LYS A 354 19.84 -15.19 12.15
C LYS A 354 18.56 -15.55 11.38
N PHE A 355 18.72 -16.24 10.25
CA PHE A 355 17.64 -16.81 9.46
C PHE A 355 17.64 -18.33 9.63
N GLY A 356 16.67 -18.85 10.38
CA GLY A 356 16.73 -20.24 10.85
C GLY A 356 18.03 -20.46 11.66
N ASP A 357 18.86 -21.43 11.26
CA ASP A 357 20.15 -21.71 11.90
C ASP A 357 21.34 -20.95 11.28
N HIS A 358 21.11 -20.15 10.24
CA HIS A 358 22.17 -19.47 9.50
C HIS A 358 22.40 -18.07 10.07
N LYS A 359 23.60 -17.83 10.60
CA LYS A 359 24.05 -16.48 10.96
C LYS A 359 24.32 -15.67 9.70
N ARG A 360 23.91 -14.42 9.68
CA ARG A 360 24.10 -13.45 8.59
C ARG A 360 24.45 -12.08 9.16
N LYS A 361 25.00 -11.21 8.32
CA LYS A 361 25.18 -9.81 8.64
C LYS A 361 24.13 -8.95 7.93
N VAL A 362 23.69 -7.91 8.60
CA VAL A 362 22.91 -6.83 8.02
C VAL A 362 23.77 -5.58 7.98
N LYS A 363 23.69 -4.84 6.88
CA LYS A 363 24.38 -3.57 6.68
C LYS A 363 23.39 -2.49 6.30
N ILE A 364 23.28 -1.44 7.09
CA ILE A 364 22.38 -0.32 6.78
C ILE A 364 22.84 0.38 5.49
N VAL A 365 21.89 0.57 4.57
CA VAL A 365 22.09 1.26 3.30
C VAL A 365 20.98 2.29 3.07
N GLU A 366 21.18 3.11 2.02
CA GLU A 366 20.13 4.05 1.59
C GLU A 366 18.87 3.31 1.12
N LYS A 367 17.72 3.92 1.40
CA LYS A 367 16.42 3.48 0.90
C LYS A 367 15.69 4.66 0.25
N PRO A 368 14.89 4.43 -0.82
CA PRO A 368 14.60 3.15 -1.51
C PRO A 368 15.84 2.52 -2.16
N PHE A 369 15.85 1.19 -2.25
CA PHE A 369 16.97 0.44 -2.86
C PHE A 369 17.01 0.58 -4.39
N PHE A 370 15.86 0.91 -4.99
CA PHE A 370 15.72 1.12 -6.42
C PHE A 370 14.76 2.26 -6.72
N ASP A 371 15.11 3.12 -7.70
CA ASP A 371 14.37 4.33 -8.10
C ASP A 371 14.05 5.27 -6.90
N PRO A 372 15.07 5.82 -6.23
CA PRO A 372 14.89 6.62 -5.01
C PRO A 372 14.03 7.88 -5.25
N ASN A 373 14.01 8.39 -6.47
CA ASN A 373 13.22 9.57 -6.87
C ASN A 373 11.79 9.22 -7.32
N LYS A 374 11.43 7.91 -7.36
CA LYS A 374 10.14 7.43 -7.88
C LYS A 374 9.86 7.91 -9.32
N ASN A 375 10.88 7.97 -10.16
CA ASN A 375 10.77 8.43 -11.54
C ASN A 375 9.84 7.50 -12.35
N ILE A 376 9.96 6.18 -12.13
CA ILE A 376 9.12 5.18 -12.80
C ILE A 376 7.65 5.41 -12.47
N ALA A 377 7.29 5.47 -11.19
CA ALA A 377 5.90 5.68 -10.78
C ALA A 377 5.33 7.03 -11.27
N LYS A 378 6.16 8.07 -11.33
CA LYS A 378 5.79 9.39 -11.85
C LYS A 378 5.66 9.40 -13.36
N GLY A 379 6.25 8.44 -14.09
CA GLY A 379 6.31 8.43 -15.55
C GLY A 379 7.36 9.39 -16.11
N ILE A 380 8.38 9.72 -15.32
CA ILE A 380 9.51 10.53 -15.76
C ILE A 380 10.48 9.61 -16.50
N LYS A 381 10.71 9.87 -17.79
CA LYS A 381 11.71 9.14 -18.57
C LYS A 381 13.11 9.58 -18.10
N ASN A 382 13.97 8.63 -17.79
CA ASN A 382 15.39 8.88 -17.55
C ASN A 382 16.08 9.24 -18.83
#